data_081f743d9cbb892aa23e84618602bb26
#
_entry.id   081f743d9cbb892aa23e84618602bb26
#
_cell.length_a   1.000
_cell.length_b   1.000
_cell.length_c   1.000
_cell.angle_alpha   90.00
_cell.angle_beta   90.00
_cell.angle_gamma   90.00
#
_symmetry.space_group_name_H-M   'P 1'
#
loop_
_entity.id
_entity.type
_entity.pdbx_description
1 polymer ?
#
loop_
_entity_poly.entity_id
_entity_poly.type
_entity_poly.pdbx_seq_one_letter_code
_entity_poly.pdbx_strand_id
1 'polypeptide(L)'
;MALNQRRVKILHLIREDGHAKVQDLSKIFNVTDVTIRQDLEALEQMGYIQREHGGAFLKGVGSFAKTGQLFNQTHLEEKKEIAQKAIQFIQEGDSIILDSGSTTTEIAKLLMNYKDLTVITNALNIALILGENHGIDLIVTGGEFK
;
A
#
# COMPACT_ATOMS: atom_id res chain seq x y z
N MET A 1 1.40 -17.86 -23.80
CA MET A 1 1.57 -16.42 -24.11
C MET A 1 2.85 -15.92 -23.46
N ALA A 2 3.76 -15.31 -24.19
CA ALA A 2 5.04 -14.86 -23.61
C ALA A 2 4.87 -13.51 -22.89
N LEU A 3 5.52 -13.37 -21.73
CA LEU A 3 5.69 -12.09 -21.06
C LEU A 3 6.59 -11.20 -21.92
N ASN A 4 6.06 -10.14 -22.49
CA ASN A 4 6.87 -9.11 -23.14
C ASN A 4 7.43 -8.14 -22.07
N GLN A 5 8.45 -7.35 -22.43
CA GLN A 5 9.11 -6.42 -21.50
C GLN A 5 8.14 -5.45 -20.82
N ARG A 6 7.11 -4.99 -21.53
CA ARG A 6 6.11 -4.08 -20.95
C ARG A 6 5.27 -4.77 -19.87
N ARG A 7 4.79 -6.00 -20.11
CA ARG A 7 4.04 -6.79 -19.12
C ARG A 7 4.86 -7.11 -17.88
N VAL A 8 6.14 -7.40 -18.05
CA VAL A 8 7.05 -7.60 -16.91
C VAL A 8 7.13 -6.33 -16.06
N LYS A 9 7.30 -5.16 -16.68
CA LYS A 9 7.34 -3.87 -15.98
C LYS A 9 6.01 -3.52 -15.33
N ILE A 10 4.89 -3.77 -16.00
CA ILE A 10 3.54 -3.61 -15.42
C ILE A 10 3.37 -4.49 -14.19
N LEU A 11 3.76 -5.76 -14.27
CA LEU A 11 3.68 -6.69 -13.15
C LEU A 11 4.58 -6.25 -11.98
N HIS A 12 5.76 -5.70 -12.27
CA HIS A 12 6.66 -5.15 -11.25
C HIS A 12 6.01 -3.97 -10.53
N LEU A 13 5.44 -3.01 -11.26
CA LEU A 13 4.72 -1.87 -10.67
C LEU A 13 3.54 -2.34 -9.81
N ILE A 14 2.75 -3.31 -10.28
CA ILE A 14 1.64 -3.87 -9.51
C ILE A 14 2.15 -4.60 -8.25
N ARG A 15 3.33 -5.21 -8.30
CA ARG A 15 3.94 -5.86 -7.12
C ARG A 15 4.42 -4.85 -6.08
N GLU A 16 5.02 -3.76 -6.52
CA GLU A 16 5.50 -2.70 -5.62
C GLU A 16 4.35 -1.92 -4.99
N ASP A 17 3.35 -1.55 -5.80
CA ASP A 17 2.25 -0.69 -5.37
C ASP A 17 0.98 -1.49 -4.97
N GLY A 18 0.97 -2.81 -5.20
CA GLY A 18 -0.14 -3.74 -4.96
C GLY A 18 -1.28 -3.63 -5.97
N HIS A 19 -1.34 -2.55 -6.73
CA HIS A 19 -2.38 -2.25 -7.71
C HIS A 19 -1.85 -1.25 -8.74
N ALA A 20 -2.48 -1.20 -9.93
CA ALA A 20 -2.23 -0.14 -10.90
C ALA A 20 -3.51 0.23 -11.66
N LYS A 21 -3.66 1.52 -11.99
CA LYS A 21 -4.76 2.01 -12.83
C LYS A 21 -4.36 2.01 -14.31
N VAL A 22 -5.31 1.69 -15.18
CA VAL A 22 -5.11 1.70 -16.64
C VAL A 22 -4.60 3.05 -17.12
N GLN A 23 -5.19 4.16 -16.66
CA GLN A 23 -4.81 5.52 -17.06
C GLN A 23 -3.38 5.88 -16.66
N ASP A 24 -2.92 5.44 -15.50
CA ASP A 24 -1.56 5.71 -15.03
C ASP A 24 -0.55 4.89 -15.83
N LEU A 25 -0.84 3.61 -16.05
CA LEU A 25 -0.02 2.75 -16.89
C LEU A 25 0.06 3.26 -18.34
N SER A 26 -1.06 3.75 -18.92
CA SER A 26 -1.06 4.28 -20.27
C SER A 26 -0.14 5.49 -20.42
N LYS A 27 -0.09 6.36 -19.41
CA LYS A 27 0.84 7.50 -19.36
C LYS A 27 2.29 7.06 -19.17
N ILE A 28 2.56 6.17 -18.20
CA ILE A 28 3.92 5.67 -17.90
C ILE A 28 4.54 5.01 -19.12
N PHE A 29 3.76 4.18 -19.84
CA PHE A 29 4.27 3.43 -21.00
C PHE A 29 4.04 4.13 -22.33
N ASN A 30 3.40 5.30 -22.35
CA ASN A 30 3.06 6.07 -23.53
C ASN A 30 2.32 5.23 -24.60
N VAL A 31 1.30 4.51 -24.17
CA VAL A 31 0.44 3.66 -25.00
C VAL A 31 -1.04 3.94 -24.67
N THR A 32 -1.93 3.48 -25.54
CA THR A 32 -3.37 3.66 -25.33
C THR A 32 -3.89 2.80 -24.17
N ASP A 33 -4.99 3.22 -23.55
CA ASP A 33 -5.73 2.44 -22.54
C ASP A 33 -6.12 1.04 -23.04
N VAL A 34 -6.44 0.93 -24.34
CA VAL A 34 -6.77 -0.35 -24.98
C VAL A 34 -5.59 -1.30 -24.92
N THR A 35 -4.39 -0.81 -25.22
CA THR A 35 -3.15 -1.60 -25.17
C THR A 35 -2.86 -2.08 -23.75
N ILE A 36 -3.03 -1.20 -22.75
CA ILE A 36 -2.86 -1.57 -21.34
C ILE A 36 -3.89 -2.62 -20.91
N ARG A 37 -5.16 -2.45 -21.30
CA ARG A 37 -6.21 -3.45 -20.99
C ARG A 37 -5.89 -4.82 -21.56
N GLN A 38 -5.34 -4.90 -22.77
CA GLN A 38 -4.89 -6.16 -23.36
C GLN A 38 -3.70 -6.77 -22.61
N ASP A 39 -2.75 -5.95 -22.15
CA ASP A 39 -1.63 -6.44 -21.35
C ASP A 39 -2.09 -6.94 -19.96
N LEU A 40 -3.00 -6.24 -19.32
CA LEU A 40 -3.59 -6.67 -18.04
C LEU A 40 -4.43 -7.96 -18.23
N GLU A 41 -5.19 -8.07 -19.32
CA GLU A 41 -5.93 -9.30 -19.63
C GLU A 41 -5.01 -10.50 -19.78
N ALA A 42 -3.90 -10.35 -20.49
CA ALA A 42 -2.91 -11.41 -20.62
C ALA A 42 -2.27 -11.79 -19.28
N LEU A 43 -1.95 -10.83 -18.43
CA LEU A 43 -1.42 -11.07 -17.08
C LEU A 43 -2.43 -11.77 -16.17
N GLU A 44 -3.72 -11.44 -16.28
CA GLU A 44 -4.80 -12.08 -15.57
C GLU A 44 -4.98 -13.55 -16.04
N GLN A 45 -4.97 -13.81 -17.34
CA GLN A 45 -5.04 -15.17 -17.90
C GLN A 45 -3.86 -16.03 -17.44
N MET A 46 -2.67 -15.45 -17.29
CA MET A 46 -1.50 -16.13 -16.73
C MET A 46 -1.58 -16.31 -15.19
N GLY A 47 -2.60 -15.76 -14.55
CA GLY A 47 -2.83 -15.92 -13.11
C GLY A 47 -2.03 -15.01 -12.20
N TYR A 48 -1.31 -14.01 -12.72
CA TYR A 48 -0.49 -13.11 -11.91
C TYR A 48 -1.28 -12.01 -11.21
N ILE A 49 -2.35 -11.53 -11.84
CA ILE A 49 -3.16 -10.41 -11.35
C ILE A 49 -4.65 -10.73 -11.42
N GLN A 50 -5.44 -9.90 -10.78
CA GLN A 50 -6.90 -9.84 -10.91
C GLN A 50 -7.29 -8.44 -11.38
N ARG A 51 -8.16 -8.35 -12.40
CA ARG A 51 -8.66 -7.08 -12.93
C ARG A 51 -9.90 -6.62 -12.18
N GLU A 52 -10.02 -5.31 -12.03
CA GLU A 52 -11.25 -4.62 -11.62
C GLU A 52 -11.51 -3.38 -12.50
N HIS A 53 -12.65 -2.69 -12.25
CA HIS A 53 -12.97 -1.48 -12.98
C HIS A 53 -11.83 -0.46 -12.96
N GLY A 54 -11.22 -0.26 -14.12
CA GLY A 54 -10.16 0.74 -14.31
C GLY A 54 -8.76 0.37 -13.86
N GLY A 55 -8.50 -0.87 -13.39
CA GLY A 55 -7.19 -1.28 -12.92
C GLY A 55 -7.00 -2.77 -12.71
N ALA A 56 -5.92 -3.11 -12.00
CA ALA A 56 -5.58 -4.50 -11.65
C ALA A 56 -4.76 -4.57 -10.36
N PHE A 57 -4.82 -5.72 -9.66
CA PHE A 57 -4.04 -6.03 -8.43
C PHE A 57 -3.41 -7.41 -8.51
N LEU A 58 -2.47 -7.72 -7.59
CA LEU A 58 -1.89 -9.05 -7.46
C LEU A 58 -2.94 -10.10 -7.10
N LYS A 59 -2.93 -11.21 -7.79
CA LYS A 59 -3.75 -12.37 -7.42
C LYS A 59 -3.16 -13.03 -6.17
N GLY A 60 -4.00 -13.24 -5.15
CA GLY A 60 -3.59 -13.92 -3.90
C GLY A 60 -3.15 -13.00 -2.77
N VAL A 61 -2.95 -11.73 -3.01
CA VAL A 61 -2.90 -10.74 -1.94
C VAL A 61 -4.34 -10.40 -1.62
N GLY A 62 -4.88 -11.08 -0.63
CA GLY A 62 -6.29 -10.98 -0.28
C GLY A 62 -6.75 -9.54 -0.04
N SER A 63 -8.00 -9.39 0.28
CA SER A 63 -8.73 -8.14 0.54
C SER A 63 -7.98 -7.06 1.37
N PHE A 64 -6.93 -7.46 2.09
CA PHE A 64 -6.01 -6.59 2.85
C PHE A 64 -5.29 -5.55 2.00
N ALA A 65 -4.81 -5.94 0.80
CA ALA A 65 -4.18 -5.01 -0.12
C ALA A 65 -5.17 -4.01 -0.72
N LYS A 66 -6.45 -4.40 -0.84
CA LYS A 66 -7.49 -3.53 -1.39
C LYS A 66 -7.73 -2.27 -0.57
N THR A 67 -7.70 -2.37 0.75
CA THR A 67 -8.09 -1.26 1.63
C THR A 67 -6.93 -0.30 1.91
N GLY A 68 -5.71 -0.82 2.06
CA GLY A 68 -4.56 0.00 2.44
C GLY A 68 -3.87 0.70 1.26
N GLN A 69 -3.81 0.06 0.08
CA GLN A 69 -3.02 0.57 -1.05
C GLN A 69 -3.82 1.41 -2.05
N LEU A 70 -5.14 1.18 -2.19
CA LEU A 70 -6.00 2.02 -3.03
C LEU A 70 -6.04 3.48 -2.58
N PHE A 71 -5.83 3.73 -1.28
CA PHE A 71 -5.82 5.07 -0.71
C PHE A 71 -4.43 5.73 -0.71
N ASN A 72 -3.35 4.99 -0.97
CA ASN A 72 -2.00 5.50 -0.81
C ASN A 72 -1.51 6.39 -1.96
N GLN A 73 -2.01 6.23 -3.18
CA GLN A 73 -1.45 6.93 -4.34
C GLN A 73 -2.04 8.32 -4.61
N THR A 74 -3.24 8.60 -4.09
CA THR A 74 -3.83 9.94 -4.24
C THR A 74 -3.26 10.84 -3.15
N HIS A 75 -2.64 11.96 -3.54
CA HIS A 75 -2.05 12.95 -2.62
C HIS A 75 -0.94 12.36 -1.71
N LEU A 76 -0.08 11.50 -2.28
CA LEU A 76 0.96 10.84 -1.48
C LEU A 76 1.95 11.83 -0.87
N GLU A 77 2.36 12.85 -1.61
CA GLU A 77 3.33 13.84 -1.12
C GLU A 77 2.73 14.66 0.03
N GLU A 78 1.48 15.07 -0.07
CA GLU A 78 0.78 15.79 1.00
C GLU A 78 0.63 14.91 2.25
N LYS A 79 0.37 13.60 2.10
CA LYS A 79 0.31 12.65 3.21
C LYS A 79 1.67 12.47 3.89
N LYS A 80 2.76 12.43 3.12
CA LYS A 80 4.12 12.39 3.67
C LYS A 80 4.45 13.67 4.43
N GLU A 81 4.08 14.84 3.90
CA GLU A 81 4.28 16.12 4.60
C GLU A 81 3.50 16.16 5.92
N ILE A 82 2.25 15.69 5.92
CA ILE A 82 1.44 15.57 7.15
C ILE A 82 2.14 14.64 8.14
N ALA A 83 2.60 13.47 7.66
CA ALA A 83 3.30 12.50 8.50
C ALA A 83 4.59 13.09 9.12
N GLN A 84 5.40 13.80 8.33
CA GLN A 84 6.61 14.47 8.81
C GLN A 84 6.31 15.55 9.87
N LYS A 85 5.18 16.24 9.76
CA LYS A 85 4.75 17.19 10.79
C LYS A 85 4.23 16.47 12.03
N ALA A 86 3.45 15.40 11.85
CA ALA A 86 2.88 14.64 12.96
C ALA A 86 3.94 14.04 13.88
N ILE A 87 5.02 13.48 13.32
CA ILE A 87 6.08 12.88 14.14
C ILE A 87 6.83 13.89 15.02
N GLN A 88 6.77 15.19 14.71
CA GLN A 88 7.38 16.23 15.54
C GLN A 88 6.68 16.39 16.90
N PHE A 89 5.46 15.89 17.02
CA PHE A 89 4.69 15.90 18.27
C PHE A 89 4.81 14.59 19.06
N ILE A 90 5.54 13.60 18.55
CA ILE A 90 5.71 12.29 19.17
C ILE A 90 7.09 12.22 19.83
N GLN A 91 7.10 11.86 21.10
CA GLN A 91 8.31 11.75 21.94
C GLN A 91 8.48 10.33 22.45
N GLU A 92 9.70 9.98 22.85
CA GLU A 92 9.97 8.72 23.56
C GLU A 92 9.16 8.68 24.87
N GLY A 93 8.55 7.52 25.16
CA GLY A 93 7.65 7.34 26.29
C GLY A 93 6.18 7.62 25.99
N ASP A 94 5.85 8.15 24.82
CA ASP A 94 4.46 8.43 24.47
C ASP A 94 3.65 7.15 24.18
N SER A 95 2.33 7.28 24.37
CA SER A 95 1.34 6.31 23.91
C SER A 95 0.45 6.98 22.88
N ILE A 96 0.44 6.43 21.66
CA ILE A 96 -0.30 6.99 20.53
C ILE A 96 -1.31 6.00 19.97
N ILE A 97 -2.38 6.52 19.39
CA ILE A 97 -3.36 5.73 18.65
C ILE A 97 -3.24 6.08 17.17
N LEU A 98 -3.00 5.06 16.34
CA LEU A 98 -3.02 5.19 14.89
C LEU A 98 -4.21 4.40 14.34
N ASP A 99 -5.24 5.11 13.91
CA ASP A 99 -6.40 4.50 13.24
C ASP A 99 -6.05 4.10 11.80
N SER A 100 -6.90 3.30 11.18
CA SER A 100 -6.74 2.86 9.79
C SER A 100 -6.80 4.05 8.82
N GLY A 101 -5.80 4.17 7.96
CA GLY A 101 -5.78 5.22 6.95
C GLY A 101 -4.45 5.31 6.22
N SER A 102 -4.46 5.90 5.03
CA SER A 102 -3.25 6.04 4.23
C SER A 102 -2.29 7.10 4.80
N THR A 103 -2.79 8.15 5.42
CA THR A 103 -1.97 9.17 6.09
C THR A 103 -1.32 8.60 7.37
N THR A 104 -2.07 7.86 8.18
CA THR A 104 -1.54 7.18 9.36
C THR A 104 -0.56 6.07 9.01
N THR A 105 -0.72 5.44 7.85
CA THR A 105 0.27 4.50 7.31
C THR A 105 1.60 5.19 7.01
N GLU A 106 1.60 6.41 6.46
CA GLU A 106 2.83 7.19 6.25
C GLU A 106 3.48 7.60 7.59
N ILE A 107 2.69 7.91 8.62
CA ILE A 107 3.21 8.13 9.98
C ILE A 107 3.89 6.86 10.50
N ALA A 108 3.24 5.70 10.40
CA ALA A 108 3.80 4.43 10.86
C ALA A 108 5.16 4.12 10.21
N LYS A 109 5.32 4.39 8.92
CA LYS A 109 6.60 4.21 8.21
C LYS A 109 7.72 5.07 8.80
N LEU A 110 7.43 6.27 9.25
CA LEU A 110 8.41 7.15 9.89
C LEU A 110 8.75 6.74 11.32
N LEU A 111 7.87 5.99 11.99
CA LEU A 111 8.08 5.49 13.34
C LEU A 111 8.91 4.20 13.42
N MET A 112 9.25 3.58 12.30
CA MET A 112 9.98 2.29 12.25
C MET A 112 11.29 2.26 13.05
N ASN A 113 11.91 3.41 13.29
CA ASN A 113 13.17 3.51 14.05
C ASN A 113 13.00 4.13 15.43
N TYR A 114 11.77 4.40 15.87
CA TYR A 114 11.51 4.95 17.21
C TYR A 114 11.72 3.89 18.28
N LYS A 115 12.05 4.35 19.49
CA LYS A 115 12.21 3.52 20.68
C LYS A 115 11.34 4.07 21.77
N ASP A 116 10.99 3.21 22.74
CA ASP A 116 10.20 3.59 23.92
C ASP A 116 8.89 4.30 23.51
N LEU A 117 8.12 3.67 22.63
CA LEU A 117 6.85 4.19 22.15
C LEU A 117 5.78 3.09 22.25
N THR A 118 4.60 3.43 22.74
CA THR A 118 3.44 2.54 22.70
C THR A 118 2.53 2.94 21.55
N VAL A 119 2.25 2.02 20.63
CA VAL A 119 1.33 2.27 19.52
C VAL A 119 0.13 1.35 19.61
N ILE A 120 -1.06 1.94 19.63
CA ILE A 120 -2.34 1.23 19.60
C ILE A 120 -2.95 1.41 18.21
N THR A 121 -3.30 0.32 17.54
CA THR A 121 -3.91 0.39 16.20
C THR A 121 -4.93 -0.71 15.98
N ASN A 122 -5.94 -0.42 15.16
CA ASN A 122 -6.87 -1.41 14.59
C ASN A 122 -6.45 -1.85 13.18
N ALA A 123 -5.42 -1.22 12.60
CA ALA A 123 -4.99 -1.41 11.23
C ALA A 123 -3.90 -2.48 11.11
N LEU A 124 -4.20 -3.59 10.40
CA LEU A 124 -3.24 -4.68 10.22
C LEU A 124 -2.00 -4.29 9.43
N ASN A 125 -2.13 -3.41 8.44
CA ASN A 125 -0.98 -2.90 7.70
C ASN A 125 -0.03 -2.07 8.58
N ILE A 126 -0.55 -1.26 9.49
CA ILE A 126 0.25 -0.51 10.47
C ILE A 126 0.91 -1.48 11.45
N ALA A 127 0.18 -2.48 11.92
CA ALA A 127 0.71 -3.51 12.81
C ALA A 127 1.86 -4.29 12.16
N LEU A 128 1.76 -4.62 10.87
CA LEU A 128 2.84 -5.27 10.11
C LEU A 128 4.07 -4.38 9.94
N ILE A 129 3.87 -3.08 9.65
CA ILE A 129 4.97 -2.12 9.49
C ILE A 129 5.75 -1.97 10.80
N LEU A 130 5.06 -1.86 11.93
CA LEU A 130 5.68 -1.59 13.23
C LEU A 130 6.08 -2.86 14.00
N GLY A 131 5.51 -4.01 13.66
CA GLY A 131 5.72 -5.26 14.39
C GLY A 131 7.15 -5.81 14.33
N GLU A 132 7.97 -5.37 13.40
CA GLU A 132 9.40 -5.73 13.34
C GLU A 132 10.29 -4.86 14.24
N ASN A 133 9.76 -3.76 14.78
CA ASN A 133 10.50 -2.87 15.66
C ASN A 133 10.32 -3.26 17.13
N HIS A 134 11.33 -3.88 17.72
CA HIS A 134 11.33 -4.28 19.14
C HIS A 134 11.40 -3.10 20.15
N GLY A 135 11.58 -1.88 19.67
CA GLY A 135 11.55 -0.67 20.50
C GLY A 135 10.16 -0.06 20.66
N ILE A 136 9.15 -0.65 20.02
CA ILE A 136 7.75 -0.19 20.07
C ILE A 136 6.88 -1.26 20.74
N ASP A 137 6.15 -0.88 21.76
CA ASP A 137 5.08 -1.69 22.33
C ASP A 137 3.83 -1.57 21.46
N LEU A 138 3.54 -2.60 20.67
CA LEU A 138 2.46 -2.59 19.70
C LEU A 138 1.23 -3.31 20.27
N ILE A 139 0.11 -2.59 20.36
CA ILE A 139 -1.18 -3.13 20.77
C ILE A 139 -2.15 -3.10 19.57
N VAL A 140 -2.60 -4.26 19.13
CA VAL A 140 -3.60 -4.39 18.07
C VAL A 140 -4.96 -4.68 18.72
N THR A 141 -5.93 -3.79 18.48
CA THR A 141 -7.23 -3.87 19.17
C THR A 141 -8.09 -5.06 18.70
N GLY A 142 -7.71 -5.70 17.58
CA GLY A 142 -8.45 -6.81 17.03
C GLY A 142 -9.74 -6.41 16.31
N GLY A 143 -10.66 -7.36 16.15
CA GLY A 143 -11.96 -7.17 15.49
C GLY A 143 -12.35 -8.39 14.65
N GLU A 144 -13.51 -8.31 14.02
CA GLU A 144 -13.99 -9.32 13.09
C GLU A 144 -13.54 -8.96 11.67
N PHE A 145 -13.01 -9.95 10.97
CA PHE A 145 -12.62 -9.82 9.57
C PHE A 145 -13.70 -10.44 8.68
N LYS A 146 -14.27 -9.66 7.77
CA LYS A 146 -15.27 -10.12 6.80
C LYS A 146 -14.75 -9.97 5.38
#